data_d6a8afe09f360278a690f17a2ed27a10
#
_entry.id   d6a8afe09f360278a690f17a2ed27a10
#
_cell.length_a   1.000
_cell.length_b   1.000
_cell.length_c   1.000
_cell.angle_alpha   90.00
_cell.angle_beta   90.00
_cell.angle_gamma   90.00
#
_symmetry.space_group_name_H-M   'P 1'
#
loop_
_entity.id
_entity.type
_entity.pdbx_description
1 polymer ?
#
loop_
_entity_poly.entity_id
_entity_poly.type
_entity_poly.pdbx_seq_one_letter_code
_entity_poly.pdbx_strand_id
1 'polypeptide(L)'
;LFRSEDEHGTYIMNSKDLRAIAHVERLTQMGVHSLKIEGRTKSFYYCARTAQVYRKAIDDAAAGKPFDTSLLETLEGLAHRGYTEGFLRRHTHDDYQNYEYGYSVSERQQFVGEFTGERNGPLAAVAVKNKFSVGDSLELMTPQGNVNFTLEHMENGKGETMPVAPGDGYTVWLPVPDDLPLQYALLMRNFTGQTTRNPHGN
;
A
#
# COMPACT_ATOMS: atom_id res chain seq x y z
N LEU A 1 12.71 -11.13 -16.64
CA LEU A 1 13.41 -11.72 -15.49
C LEU A 1 14.83 -12.05 -15.90
N PHE A 2 15.81 -11.36 -15.32
CA PHE A 2 17.20 -11.77 -15.48
C PHE A 2 17.43 -13.01 -14.63
N ARG A 3 17.96 -14.05 -15.24
CA ARG A 3 18.28 -15.33 -14.64
C ARG A 3 19.79 -15.50 -14.65
N SER A 4 20.39 -15.79 -13.52
CA SER A 4 21.78 -16.20 -13.40
C SER A 4 21.84 -17.65 -12.93
N GLU A 5 22.77 -18.42 -13.50
CA GLU A 5 23.02 -19.80 -13.12
C GLU A 5 24.48 -19.92 -12.74
N ASP A 6 24.75 -20.56 -11.61
CA ASP A 6 26.07 -20.98 -11.19
C ASP A 6 26.04 -22.45 -10.68
N GLU A 7 27.15 -22.92 -10.14
CA GLU A 7 27.26 -24.27 -9.59
C GLU A 7 26.37 -24.55 -8.36
N HIS A 8 25.71 -23.52 -7.79
CA HIS A 8 24.78 -23.61 -6.65
C HIS A 8 23.31 -23.53 -7.05
N GLY A 9 23.02 -23.28 -8.33
CA GLY A 9 21.64 -23.28 -8.86
C GLY A 9 21.27 -22.09 -9.73
N THR A 10 19.97 -21.96 -9.96
CA THR A 10 19.38 -20.85 -10.75
C THR A 10 18.88 -19.76 -9.80
N TYR A 11 19.35 -18.55 -9.97
CA TYR A 11 18.92 -17.38 -9.23
C TYR A 11 18.01 -16.48 -10.08
N ILE A 12 16.85 -16.12 -9.53
CA ILE A 12 15.98 -15.11 -10.12
C ILE A 12 16.39 -13.77 -9.51
N MET A 13 17.12 -12.96 -10.27
CA MET A 13 17.56 -11.63 -9.84
C MET A 13 16.39 -10.65 -9.87
N ASN A 14 15.81 -10.34 -8.72
CA ASN A 14 14.84 -9.29 -8.51
C ASN A 14 15.46 -8.15 -7.72
N SER A 15 15.51 -6.95 -8.30
CA SER A 15 15.96 -5.77 -7.60
C SER A 15 15.01 -5.44 -6.45
N LYS A 16 15.55 -5.05 -5.30
CA LYS A 16 14.80 -4.44 -4.20
C LYS A 16 14.14 -3.14 -4.67
N ASP A 17 13.07 -2.76 -4.03
CA ASP A 17 12.40 -1.48 -4.32
C ASP A 17 13.25 -0.32 -3.78
N LEU A 18 13.55 0.68 -4.62
CA LEU A 18 14.26 1.87 -4.19
C LEU A 18 13.36 2.76 -3.33
N ARG A 19 13.76 3.01 -2.09
CA ARG A 19 13.05 3.86 -1.13
C ARG A 19 13.92 5.02 -0.68
N ALA A 20 13.64 6.22 -1.19
CA ALA A 20 14.40 7.43 -0.91
C ALA A 20 13.70 8.39 0.08
N ILE A 21 12.63 7.96 0.74
CA ILE A 21 11.76 8.82 1.56
C ILE A 21 12.53 9.55 2.68
N ALA A 22 13.46 8.89 3.35
CA ALA A 22 14.30 9.49 4.40
C ALA A 22 15.28 10.56 3.88
N HIS A 23 15.45 10.66 2.57
CA HIS A 23 16.34 11.64 1.94
C HIS A 23 15.58 12.85 1.37
N VAL A 24 14.25 12.86 1.40
CA VAL A 24 13.42 13.92 0.79
C VAL A 24 13.74 15.28 1.41
N GLU A 25 13.85 15.38 2.73
CA GLU A 25 14.21 16.63 3.41
C GLU A 25 15.54 17.16 2.89
N ARG A 26 16.59 16.34 2.85
CA ARG A 26 17.91 16.73 2.36
C ARG A 26 17.91 17.11 0.89
N LEU A 27 17.20 16.35 0.05
CA LEU A 27 17.05 16.65 -1.37
C LEU A 27 16.36 18.00 -1.60
N THR A 28 15.34 18.32 -0.81
CA THR A 28 14.65 19.61 -0.82
C THR A 28 15.60 20.74 -0.42
N GLN A 29 16.37 20.58 0.66
CA GLN A 29 17.36 21.56 1.11
C GLN A 29 18.49 21.79 0.09
N MET A 30 18.83 20.79 -0.69
CA MET A 30 19.81 20.88 -1.80
C MET A 30 19.25 21.58 -3.04
N GLY A 31 17.96 21.91 -3.06
CA GLY A 31 17.31 22.59 -4.18
C GLY A 31 16.89 21.66 -5.33
N VAL A 32 16.65 20.36 -5.05
CA VAL A 32 16.09 19.45 -6.05
C VAL A 32 14.64 19.84 -6.32
N HIS A 33 14.34 20.21 -7.58
CA HIS A 33 13.04 20.76 -7.95
C HIS A 33 11.94 19.71 -8.15
N SER A 34 12.29 18.46 -8.48
CA SER A 34 11.31 17.41 -8.78
C SER A 34 11.85 16.03 -8.41
N LEU A 35 10.98 15.21 -7.86
CA LEU A 35 11.24 13.79 -7.56
C LEU A 35 10.34 12.93 -8.44
N LYS A 36 10.96 12.08 -9.27
CA LYS A 36 10.21 11.14 -10.11
C LYS A 36 10.00 9.83 -9.36
N ILE A 37 8.74 9.41 -9.23
CA ILE A 37 8.36 8.10 -8.69
C ILE A 37 8.08 7.16 -9.86
N GLU A 38 8.71 6.00 -9.86
CA GLU A 38 8.51 4.96 -10.88
C GLU A 38 7.83 3.74 -10.24
N GLY A 39 6.65 3.38 -10.75
CA GLY A 39 5.84 2.28 -10.22
C GLY A 39 5.10 1.50 -11.31
N ARG A 40 5.65 1.42 -12.55
CA ARG A 40 4.99 0.90 -13.74
C ARG A 40 4.43 -0.51 -13.60
N THR A 41 5.06 -1.36 -12.80
CA THR A 41 4.64 -2.76 -12.59
C THR A 41 3.93 -2.97 -11.25
N LYS A 42 3.64 -1.88 -10.53
CA LYS A 42 3.01 -1.92 -9.22
C LYS A 42 1.49 -1.77 -9.32
N SER A 43 0.77 -2.19 -8.27
CA SER A 43 -0.69 -2.01 -8.17
C SER A 43 -1.07 -0.54 -8.01
N PHE A 44 -2.32 -0.20 -8.31
CA PHE A 44 -2.88 1.13 -8.06
C PHE A 44 -2.71 1.58 -6.61
N TYR A 45 -2.96 0.66 -5.67
CA TYR A 45 -2.77 0.91 -4.25
C TYR A 45 -1.32 1.27 -3.91
N TYR A 46 -0.35 0.50 -4.41
CA TYR A 46 1.07 0.80 -4.22
C TYR A 46 1.41 2.21 -4.70
N CYS A 47 0.98 2.57 -5.91
CA CYS A 47 1.22 3.87 -6.50
C CYS A 47 0.57 4.99 -5.69
N ALA A 48 -0.71 4.82 -5.30
CA ALA A 48 -1.45 5.81 -4.54
C ALA A 48 -0.85 6.03 -3.14
N ARG A 49 -0.55 4.95 -2.40
CA ARG A 49 0.06 5.04 -1.06
C ARG A 49 1.46 5.66 -1.14
N THR A 50 2.28 5.26 -2.09
CA THR A 50 3.60 5.84 -2.29
C THR A 50 3.50 7.33 -2.59
N ALA A 51 2.62 7.74 -3.51
CA ALA A 51 2.41 9.15 -3.85
C ALA A 51 1.94 9.96 -2.63
N GLN A 52 1.00 9.44 -1.83
CA GLN A 52 0.50 10.08 -0.61
C GLN A 52 1.63 10.30 0.41
N VAL A 53 2.42 9.28 0.67
CA VAL A 53 3.52 9.32 1.65
C VAL A 53 4.62 10.28 1.20
N TYR A 54 5.04 10.24 -0.07
CA TYR A 54 6.04 11.16 -0.59
C TYR A 54 5.52 12.59 -0.67
N ARG A 55 4.22 12.81 -0.98
CA ARG A 55 3.62 14.14 -0.97
C ARG A 55 3.70 14.76 0.42
N LYS A 56 3.35 14.00 1.46
CA LYS A 56 3.48 14.46 2.84
C LYS A 56 4.92 14.79 3.21
N ALA A 57 5.88 13.93 2.86
CA ALA A 57 7.30 14.18 3.16
C ALA A 57 7.82 15.45 2.46
N ILE A 58 7.41 15.71 1.22
CA ILE A 58 7.78 16.90 0.47
C ILE A 58 7.16 18.15 1.10
N ASP A 59 5.89 18.11 1.49
CA ASP A 59 5.19 19.24 2.09
C ASP A 59 5.78 19.58 3.48
N ASP A 60 6.10 18.57 4.28
CA ASP A 60 6.76 18.75 5.57
C ASP A 60 8.16 19.36 5.40
N ALA A 61 8.96 18.86 4.45
CA ALA A 61 10.28 19.40 4.15
C ALA A 61 10.21 20.85 3.63
N ALA A 62 9.26 21.16 2.75
CA ALA A 62 9.04 22.52 2.26
C ALA A 62 8.58 23.50 3.38
N ALA A 63 7.87 22.98 4.37
CA ALA A 63 7.47 23.72 5.57
C ALA A 63 8.57 23.80 6.65
N GLY A 64 9.77 23.27 6.39
CA GLY A 64 10.89 23.23 7.34
C GLY A 64 10.68 22.29 8.53
N LYS A 65 9.78 21.33 8.43
CA LYS A 65 9.56 20.31 9.45
C LYS A 65 10.57 19.17 9.32
N PRO A 66 11.00 18.55 10.41
CA PRO A 66 11.86 17.39 10.37
C PRO A 66 11.15 16.19 9.73
N PHE A 67 11.92 15.23 9.23
CA PHE A 67 11.40 14.02 8.63
C PHE A 67 10.58 13.20 9.64
N ASP A 68 9.35 12.87 9.26
CA ASP A 68 8.45 12.02 10.03
C ASP A 68 8.77 10.54 9.77
N THR A 69 9.37 9.87 10.76
CA THR A 69 9.78 8.46 10.65
C THR A 69 8.61 7.49 10.52
N SER A 70 7.38 7.87 10.91
CA SER A 70 6.17 7.04 10.73
C SER A 70 5.84 6.75 9.27
N LEU A 71 6.33 7.60 8.36
CA LEU A 71 6.21 7.42 6.92
C LEU A 71 6.97 6.18 6.40
N LEU A 72 8.06 5.78 7.08
CA LEU A 72 8.76 4.52 6.78
C LEU A 72 7.86 3.32 7.07
N GLU A 73 7.20 3.31 8.24
CA GLU A 73 6.31 2.23 8.65
C GLU A 73 5.11 2.09 7.70
N THR A 74 4.59 3.23 7.22
CA THR A 74 3.50 3.24 6.23
C THR A 74 3.92 2.56 4.93
N LEU A 75 5.16 2.78 4.45
CA LEU A 75 5.68 2.12 3.26
C LEU A 75 6.02 0.64 3.49
N GLU A 76 6.44 0.25 4.69
CA GLU A 76 6.68 -1.16 5.04
C GLU A 76 5.39 -2.01 4.93
N GLY A 77 4.21 -1.40 5.08
CA GLY A 77 2.92 -2.06 4.88
C GLY A 77 2.59 -2.40 3.42
N LEU A 78 3.34 -1.87 2.45
CA LEU A 78 3.14 -2.17 1.03
C LEU A 78 3.74 -3.52 0.65
N ALA A 79 3.17 -4.15 -0.40
CA ALA A 79 3.73 -5.34 -1.01
C ALA A 79 5.03 -4.98 -1.78
N HIS A 80 6.18 -5.33 -1.21
CA HIS A 80 7.50 -5.00 -1.76
C HIS A 80 8.44 -6.22 -1.79
N ARG A 81 9.57 -6.07 -2.46
CA ARG A 81 10.64 -7.08 -2.58
C ARG A 81 11.82 -6.82 -1.65
N GLY A 82 11.56 -6.21 -0.51
CA GLY A 82 12.58 -5.56 0.30
C GLY A 82 12.91 -4.17 -0.24
N TYR A 83 13.45 -3.31 0.64
CA TYR A 83 13.81 -1.95 0.29
C TYR A 83 15.33 -1.76 0.26
N THR A 84 15.76 -0.82 -0.59
CA THR A 84 17.12 -0.30 -0.62
C THR A 84 17.08 1.21 -0.79
N GLU A 85 18.08 1.90 -0.26
CA GLU A 85 18.30 3.33 -0.51
C GLU A 85 19.17 3.58 -1.76
N GLY A 86 19.57 2.52 -2.44
CA GLY A 86 20.39 2.59 -3.64
C GLY A 86 21.70 3.34 -3.39
N PHE A 87 22.10 4.18 -4.34
CA PHE A 87 23.31 4.98 -4.25
C PHE A 87 23.20 6.22 -3.34
N LEU A 88 22.07 6.46 -2.68
CA LEU A 88 21.91 7.53 -1.71
C LEU A 88 22.70 7.27 -0.42
N ARG A 89 22.99 6.00 -0.15
CA ARG A 89 23.99 5.56 0.86
C ARG A 89 25.04 4.67 0.22
N ARG A 90 26.19 4.56 0.88
CA ARG A 90 27.26 3.66 0.44
C ARG A 90 26.96 2.26 0.96
N HIS A 91 26.47 1.39 0.07
CA HIS A 91 26.16 -0.02 0.36
C HIS A 91 27.05 -0.96 -0.46
N THR A 92 27.16 -2.22 -0.03
CA THR A 92 27.77 -3.30 -0.82
C THR A 92 26.80 -3.76 -1.91
N HIS A 93 27.31 -4.42 -2.97
CA HIS A 93 26.50 -4.90 -4.10
C HIS A 93 25.35 -5.82 -3.66
N ASP A 94 25.56 -6.60 -2.60
CA ASP A 94 24.60 -7.60 -2.10
C ASP A 94 23.34 -6.96 -1.49
N ASP A 95 23.41 -5.69 -1.05
CA ASP A 95 22.28 -4.97 -0.47
C ASP A 95 21.17 -4.63 -1.48
N TYR A 96 21.46 -4.69 -2.80
CA TYR A 96 20.51 -4.29 -3.84
C TYR A 96 19.64 -5.42 -4.38
N GLN A 97 20.00 -6.66 -4.10
CA GLN A 97 19.33 -7.84 -4.64
C GLN A 97 18.47 -8.52 -3.57
N ASN A 98 17.31 -9.00 -3.98
CA ASN A 98 16.48 -9.85 -3.15
C ASN A 98 16.62 -11.29 -3.62
N TYR A 99 17.33 -12.10 -2.85
CA TYR A 99 17.53 -13.52 -3.13
C TYR A 99 16.53 -14.42 -2.40
N GLU A 100 15.77 -13.88 -1.43
CA GLU A 100 14.90 -14.69 -0.57
C GLU A 100 13.47 -14.82 -1.09
N TYR A 101 12.94 -13.78 -1.75
CA TYR A 101 11.54 -13.75 -2.18
C TYR A 101 11.39 -13.39 -3.66
N GLY A 102 10.84 -14.32 -4.44
CA GLY A 102 10.51 -14.10 -5.85
C GLY A 102 9.23 -13.27 -6.08
N TYR A 103 8.47 -12.94 -5.02
CA TYR A 103 7.20 -12.22 -5.09
C TYR A 103 7.09 -11.17 -3.98
N SER A 104 6.20 -10.21 -4.19
CA SER A 104 5.94 -9.15 -3.21
C SER A 104 4.93 -9.62 -2.18
N VAL A 105 5.23 -9.37 -0.89
CA VAL A 105 4.37 -9.74 0.24
C VAL A 105 3.96 -8.48 1.00
N SER A 106 2.69 -8.34 1.36
CA SER A 106 2.21 -7.37 2.34
C SER A 106 1.67 -8.12 3.55
N GLU A 107 2.23 -7.83 4.72
CA GLU A 107 1.84 -8.48 5.98
C GLU A 107 0.84 -7.67 6.80
N ARG A 108 0.63 -6.38 6.48
CA ARG A 108 -0.17 -5.47 7.30
C ARG A 108 -1.50 -5.08 6.70
N GLN A 109 -1.56 -4.94 5.37
CA GLN A 109 -2.75 -4.48 4.67
C GLN A 109 -2.95 -5.21 3.35
N GLN A 110 -4.21 -5.34 2.94
CA GLN A 110 -4.61 -5.85 1.65
C GLN A 110 -5.53 -4.85 0.95
N PHE A 111 -5.25 -4.54 -0.29
CA PHE A 111 -6.17 -3.81 -1.15
C PHE A 111 -7.40 -4.67 -1.45
N VAL A 112 -8.59 -4.20 -1.10
CA VAL A 112 -9.83 -4.99 -1.24
C VAL A 112 -10.85 -4.40 -2.18
N GLY A 113 -10.77 -3.12 -2.54
CA GLY A 113 -11.72 -2.52 -3.48
C GLY A 113 -11.47 -1.06 -3.81
N GLU A 114 -12.19 -0.60 -4.83
CA GLU A 114 -12.21 0.77 -5.30
C GLU A 114 -13.63 1.33 -5.16
N PHE A 115 -13.78 2.55 -4.67
CA PHE A 115 -15.07 3.23 -4.69
C PHE A 115 -15.44 3.64 -6.13
N THR A 116 -16.65 3.30 -6.56
CA THR A 116 -17.11 3.62 -7.93
C THR A 116 -17.54 5.08 -8.07
N GLY A 117 -17.75 5.78 -6.96
CA GLY A 117 -18.33 7.12 -6.90
C GLY A 117 -19.87 7.11 -6.76
N GLU A 118 -20.52 5.95 -6.90
CA GLU A 118 -21.97 5.84 -6.72
C GLU A 118 -22.34 5.84 -5.24
N ARG A 119 -23.44 6.55 -4.90
CA ARG A 119 -24.02 6.61 -3.55
C ARG A 119 -25.50 6.30 -3.57
N ASN A 120 -25.96 5.67 -2.50
CA ASN A 120 -27.37 5.47 -2.20
C ASN A 120 -27.62 5.80 -0.72
N GLY A 121 -27.99 7.04 -0.43
CA GLY A 121 -28.06 7.55 0.94
C GLY A 121 -26.68 7.44 1.61
N PRO A 122 -26.59 6.83 2.81
CA PRO A 122 -25.34 6.69 3.54
C PRO A 122 -24.41 5.62 2.95
N LEU A 123 -24.87 4.85 1.97
CA LEU A 123 -24.09 3.76 1.36
C LEU A 123 -23.35 4.25 0.12
N ALA A 124 -22.12 3.73 -0.06
CA ALA A 124 -21.30 3.93 -1.25
C ALA A 124 -20.94 2.60 -1.89
N ALA A 125 -20.91 2.58 -3.22
CA ALA A 125 -20.60 1.40 -3.99
C ALA A 125 -19.09 1.17 -4.09
N VAL A 126 -18.66 -0.07 -3.85
CA VAL A 126 -17.28 -0.54 -3.95
C VAL A 126 -17.19 -1.67 -4.97
N ALA A 127 -16.35 -1.48 -5.99
CA ALA A 127 -15.93 -2.55 -6.88
C ALA A 127 -14.91 -3.41 -6.14
N VAL A 128 -15.29 -4.62 -5.79
CA VAL A 128 -14.47 -5.55 -4.98
C VAL A 128 -13.29 -6.07 -5.82
N LYS A 129 -12.11 -6.12 -5.22
CA LYS A 129 -10.89 -6.69 -5.83
C LYS A 129 -10.39 -7.92 -5.08
N ASN A 130 -10.51 -7.92 -3.77
CA ASN A 130 -10.14 -9.04 -2.91
C ASN A 130 -11.20 -9.23 -1.82
N LYS A 131 -11.26 -10.43 -1.27
CA LYS A 131 -12.22 -10.82 -0.25
C LYS A 131 -12.08 -9.99 1.03
N PHE A 132 -13.22 -9.52 1.57
CA PHE A 132 -13.34 -8.95 2.90
C PHE A 132 -14.72 -9.24 3.51
N SER A 133 -14.91 -8.98 4.79
CA SER A 133 -16.10 -9.40 5.53
C SER A 133 -16.56 -8.33 6.51
N VAL A 134 -17.83 -8.39 6.87
CA VAL A 134 -18.34 -7.66 8.04
C VAL A 134 -17.52 -8.08 9.28
N GLY A 135 -17.12 -7.11 10.09
CA GLY A 135 -16.22 -7.28 11.23
C GLY A 135 -14.74 -7.00 10.91
N ASP A 136 -14.35 -6.92 9.63
CA ASP A 136 -12.98 -6.55 9.27
C ASP A 136 -12.68 -5.09 9.62
N SER A 137 -11.45 -4.82 10.05
CA SER A 137 -10.90 -3.48 10.16
C SER A 137 -10.49 -2.99 8.79
N LEU A 138 -11.10 -1.91 8.35
CA LEU A 138 -10.88 -1.32 7.02
C LEU A 138 -10.28 0.08 7.13
N GLU A 139 -9.52 0.46 6.12
CA GLU A 139 -9.06 1.83 5.89
C GLU A 139 -9.62 2.31 4.55
N LEU A 140 -10.37 3.40 4.59
CA LEU A 140 -10.74 4.18 3.42
C LEU A 140 -9.63 5.19 3.16
N MET A 141 -8.93 5.03 2.04
CA MET A 141 -7.84 5.93 1.62
C MET A 141 -8.34 6.89 0.56
N THR A 142 -8.23 8.19 0.81
CA THR A 142 -8.57 9.25 -0.15
C THR A 142 -7.39 10.19 -0.39
N PRO A 143 -7.41 11.00 -1.46
CA PRO A 143 -6.39 12.03 -1.66
C PRO A 143 -6.30 13.08 -0.53
N GLN A 144 -7.39 13.25 0.25
CA GLN A 144 -7.47 14.23 1.34
C GLN A 144 -7.10 13.67 2.71
N GLY A 145 -7.04 12.35 2.84
CA GLY A 145 -6.71 11.66 4.09
C GLY A 145 -7.32 10.28 4.18
N ASN A 146 -7.02 9.58 5.26
CA ASN A 146 -7.45 8.20 5.46
C ASN A 146 -8.36 8.11 6.69
N VAL A 147 -9.35 7.23 6.62
CA VAL A 147 -10.28 6.94 7.71
C VAL A 147 -10.27 5.45 8.00
N ASN A 148 -10.01 5.08 9.26
CA ASN A 148 -10.09 3.70 9.72
C ASN A 148 -11.44 3.44 10.38
N PHE A 149 -12.06 2.31 10.07
CA PHE A 149 -13.32 1.90 10.65
C PHE A 149 -13.46 0.37 10.66
N THR A 150 -14.37 -0.14 11.49
CA THR A 150 -14.79 -1.53 11.43
C THR A 150 -16.03 -1.64 10.56
N LEU A 151 -16.05 -2.55 9.61
CA LEU A 151 -17.20 -2.77 8.75
C LEU A 151 -18.33 -3.45 9.53
N GLU A 152 -19.38 -2.73 9.83
CA GLU A 152 -20.53 -3.26 10.58
C GLU A 152 -21.63 -3.80 9.69
N HIS A 153 -21.76 -3.26 8.46
CA HIS A 153 -22.83 -3.59 7.53
C HIS A 153 -22.37 -3.51 6.08
N MET A 154 -22.89 -4.40 5.24
CA MET A 154 -22.66 -4.42 3.81
C MET A 154 -23.86 -5.00 3.08
N GLU A 155 -24.19 -4.47 1.91
CA GLU A 155 -25.30 -4.92 1.07
C GLU A 155 -24.82 -5.26 -0.36
N ASN A 156 -25.60 -6.09 -1.04
CA ASN A 156 -25.46 -6.28 -2.48
C ASN A 156 -26.23 -5.20 -3.26
N GLY A 157 -26.15 -5.22 -4.59
CA GLY A 157 -26.86 -4.26 -5.46
C GLY A 157 -28.40 -4.35 -5.41
N LYS A 158 -28.96 -5.34 -4.69
CA LYS A 158 -30.41 -5.49 -4.47
C LYS A 158 -30.86 -4.99 -3.10
N GLY A 159 -29.93 -4.49 -2.26
CA GLY A 159 -30.21 -4.08 -0.88
C GLY A 159 -30.29 -5.25 0.10
N GLU A 160 -29.81 -6.45 -0.27
CA GLU A 160 -29.77 -7.59 0.62
C GLU A 160 -28.45 -7.60 1.40
N THR A 161 -28.53 -7.79 2.71
CA THR A 161 -27.34 -7.84 3.58
C THR A 161 -26.40 -8.97 3.17
N MET A 162 -25.10 -8.64 3.07
CA MET A 162 -24.05 -9.60 2.76
C MET A 162 -23.00 -9.63 3.89
N PRO A 163 -22.69 -10.81 4.46
CA PRO A 163 -21.63 -10.91 5.47
C PRO A 163 -20.21 -10.91 4.86
N VAL A 164 -20.08 -11.24 3.58
CA VAL A 164 -18.79 -11.42 2.89
C VAL A 164 -18.85 -10.89 1.47
N ALA A 165 -17.91 -10.05 1.10
CA ALA A 165 -17.58 -9.71 -0.28
C ALA A 165 -16.61 -10.75 -0.84
N PRO A 166 -16.98 -11.58 -1.83
CA PRO A 166 -16.21 -12.77 -2.20
C PRO A 166 -14.87 -12.47 -2.90
N GLY A 167 -14.80 -11.37 -3.64
CA GLY A 167 -13.62 -11.00 -4.43
C GLY A 167 -13.94 -10.23 -5.69
N ASP A 168 -13.05 -10.28 -6.67
CA ASP A 168 -13.18 -9.51 -7.92
C ASP A 168 -14.46 -9.86 -8.70
N GLY A 169 -15.01 -8.85 -9.40
CA GLY A 169 -16.24 -8.96 -10.17
C GLY A 169 -17.53 -8.70 -9.39
N TYR A 170 -17.46 -8.47 -8.08
CA TYR A 170 -18.58 -8.08 -7.26
C TYR A 170 -18.61 -6.58 -6.99
N THR A 171 -19.81 -6.02 -6.87
CA THR A 171 -20.04 -4.68 -6.32
C THR A 171 -20.84 -4.81 -5.04
N VAL A 172 -20.38 -4.17 -3.98
CA VAL A 172 -21.03 -4.13 -2.68
C VAL A 172 -21.25 -2.69 -2.25
N TRP A 173 -22.21 -2.49 -1.36
CA TRP A 173 -22.56 -1.21 -0.81
C TRP A 173 -22.28 -1.20 0.67
N LEU A 174 -21.52 -0.22 1.15
CA LEU A 174 -21.16 -0.10 2.56
C LEU A 174 -21.30 1.33 3.07
N PRO A 175 -21.59 1.52 4.37
CA PRO A 175 -21.77 2.84 4.94
C PRO A 175 -20.43 3.59 4.99
N VAL A 176 -20.47 4.83 4.53
CA VAL A 176 -19.34 5.77 4.61
C VAL A 176 -19.85 7.16 4.97
N PRO A 177 -19.07 7.99 5.68
CA PRO A 177 -19.42 9.37 5.97
C PRO A 177 -19.80 10.15 4.70
N ASP A 178 -20.85 10.98 4.79
CA ASP A 178 -21.41 11.69 3.63
C ASP A 178 -20.47 12.77 3.07
N ASP A 179 -19.63 13.32 3.90
CA ASP A 179 -18.69 14.41 3.59
C ASP A 179 -17.38 13.94 2.96
N LEU A 180 -17.15 12.62 2.90
CA LEU A 180 -15.91 12.08 2.32
C LEU A 180 -15.96 12.08 0.78
N PRO A 181 -14.95 12.69 0.12
CA PRO A 181 -14.83 12.60 -1.32
C PRO A 181 -14.38 11.20 -1.73
N LEU A 182 -15.25 10.51 -2.49
CA LEU A 182 -14.98 9.13 -2.92
C LEU A 182 -14.25 9.04 -4.27
N GLN A 183 -14.00 10.16 -4.92
CA GLN A 183 -13.21 10.17 -6.15
C GLN A 183 -11.79 9.69 -5.89
N TYR A 184 -11.37 8.63 -6.59
CA TYR A 184 -10.10 7.93 -6.40
C TYR A 184 -9.92 7.29 -5.02
N ALA A 185 -11.01 7.09 -4.27
CA ALA A 185 -10.93 6.43 -2.97
C ALA A 185 -10.70 4.92 -3.14
N LEU A 186 -9.81 4.38 -2.31
CA LEU A 186 -9.47 2.97 -2.25
C LEU A 186 -9.83 2.39 -0.89
N LEU A 187 -10.18 1.11 -0.87
CA LEU A 187 -10.53 0.39 0.35
C LEU A 187 -9.46 -0.66 0.65
N MET A 188 -8.95 -0.59 1.87
CA MET A 188 -7.92 -1.47 2.40
C MET A 188 -8.46 -2.28 3.56
N ARG A 189 -8.06 -3.54 3.67
CA ARG A 189 -8.27 -4.37 4.85
C ARG A 189 -7.00 -4.38 5.68
N ASN A 190 -7.11 -4.03 6.96
CA ASN A 190 -6.02 -4.14 7.91
C ASN A 190 -6.00 -5.57 8.50
N PHE A 191 -4.83 -6.19 8.49
CA PHE A 191 -4.63 -7.43 9.23
C PHE A 191 -4.31 -7.04 10.68
N THR A 192 -5.20 -7.38 11.61
CA THR A 192 -4.90 -7.33 13.04
C THR A 192 -3.77 -8.31 13.30
N GLY A 193 -2.63 -7.80 13.79
CA GLY A 193 -1.39 -8.53 13.91
C GLY A 193 -1.55 -9.92 14.48
N GLN A 194 -1.45 -10.93 13.64
CA GLN A 194 -1.06 -12.25 14.07
C GLN A 194 0.46 -12.28 14.12
N THR A 195 0.97 -12.24 15.34
CA THR A 195 2.29 -12.67 15.77
C THR A 195 2.84 -13.79 14.87
N THR A 196 3.97 -13.50 14.22
CA THR A 196 5.04 -14.43 13.87
C THR A 196 4.66 -15.91 13.79
N ARG A 197 4.36 -16.39 12.59
CA ARG A 197 4.67 -17.78 12.30
C ARG A 197 6.18 -17.90 12.26
N ASN A 198 6.72 -18.50 13.30
CA ASN A 198 8.09 -18.91 13.39
C ASN A 198 8.35 -19.94 12.28
N PRO A 199 9.19 -19.70 11.26
CA PRO A 199 9.41 -20.66 10.18
C PRO A 199 10.35 -21.82 10.59
N HIS A 200 10.76 -21.89 11.84
CA HIS A 200 11.59 -22.94 12.41
C HIS A 200 10.89 -23.61 13.59
N GLY A 201 9.89 -24.42 13.29
CA GLY A 201 9.36 -25.42 14.20
C GLY A 201 9.73 -26.81 13.67
N ASN A 202 10.73 -27.41 14.35
CA ASN A 202 11.23 -28.78 14.26
C ASN A 202 10.62 -29.71 13.21
#